data_74a10749a6ec69400e6fff73f2bd37eb
#
_entry.id   74a10749a6ec69400e6fff73f2bd37eb
#
_cell.length_a   1.000
_cell.length_b   1.000
_cell.length_c   1.000
_cell.angle_alpha   90.00
_cell.angle_beta   90.00
_cell.angle_gamma   90.00
#
_symmetry.space_group_name_H-M   'P 1'
#
loop_
_entity.id
_entity.type
_entity.pdbx_description
1 polymer ?
#
loop_
_entity_poly.entity_id
_entity_poly.type
_entity_poly.pdbx_seq_one_letter_code
_entity_poly.pdbx_strand_id
1 'polypeptide(L)'
;MNFYFLPEPTIHGGIKVGFQFAAMLRQLEIDVVIATPNGSAPQWFSSQLPVLSQEKVIPNLTPKDRVIFSLPYDYDKLKKLPARMIFHCQGTDSAIIPILQDEKVEILTCWTQAEDFVSEFLRDSENVGISVSRNFYYSGESKLSRSYATMPRRGVLPFPEKLNGFKEYQIDNMHEDVASQILKHSSGFLALSENEWFGLPSLEAMASGCIVVSPKTLGGVEYLIAGENCFVEKVENLSELMSEVLRSEQKHQHLRQRALEMSYRYHPRAQFKKLQKLFISGGLKFLR
;
A
#
# COMPACT_ATOMS: atom_id res chain seq x y z
N MET A 1 12.35 4.25 22.60
CA MET A 1 12.43 3.40 21.40
C MET A 1 11.06 3.32 20.72
N ASN A 2 11.02 3.24 19.39
CA ASN A 2 9.77 3.00 18.66
C ASN A 2 9.75 1.52 18.20
N PHE A 3 8.66 0.83 18.44
CA PHE A 3 8.42 -0.53 17.98
C PHE A 3 7.22 -0.53 17.04
N TYR A 4 7.40 -1.02 15.83
CA TYR A 4 6.30 -1.17 14.90
C TYR A 4 5.79 -2.61 14.92
N PHE A 5 4.63 -2.79 15.52
CA PHE A 5 3.98 -4.08 15.64
C PHE A 5 3.23 -4.40 14.35
N LEU A 6 3.61 -5.50 13.74
CA LEU A 6 3.01 -6.02 12.52
C LEU A 6 2.59 -7.48 12.75
N PRO A 7 1.61 -7.99 12.00
CA PRO A 7 1.26 -9.40 12.02
C PRO A 7 2.38 -10.26 11.42
N GLU A 8 2.14 -11.56 11.32
CA GLU A 8 3.00 -12.45 10.52
C GLU A 8 3.22 -11.87 9.13
N PRO A 9 4.48 -11.86 8.62
CA PRO A 9 4.86 -11.13 7.42
C PRO A 9 4.45 -11.87 6.12
N THR A 10 3.18 -12.25 6.04
CA THR A 10 2.55 -12.79 4.84
C THR A 10 2.41 -11.72 3.75
N ILE A 11 2.11 -12.13 2.51
CA ILE A 11 1.94 -11.19 1.39
C ILE A 11 0.69 -10.33 1.61
N HIS A 12 0.91 -9.11 2.06
CA HIS A 12 -0.13 -8.13 2.33
C HIS A 12 0.42 -6.70 2.21
N GLY A 13 -0.27 -5.84 1.45
CA GLY A 13 0.18 -4.47 1.18
C GLY A 13 0.45 -3.65 2.45
N GLY A 14 -0.40 -3.79 3.47
CA GLY A 14 -0.24 -3.07 4.74
C GLY A 14 1.04 -3.41 5.50
N ILE A 15 1.52 -4.66 5.41
CA ILE A 15 2.82 -5.07 5.99
C ILE A 15 3.95 -4.32 5.27
N LYS A 16 3.93 -4.30 3.95
CA LYS A 16 4.92 -3.59 3.14
C LYS A 16 4.94 -2.10 3.46
N VAL A 17 3.78 -1.47 3.58
CA VAL A 17 3.63 -0.06 4.00
C VAL A 17 4.30 0.18 5.36
N GLY A 18 4.08 -0.70 6.33
CA GLY A 18 4.72 -0.60 7.65
C GLY A 18 6.24 -0.67 7.59
N PHE A 19 6.78 -1.62 6.83
CA PHE A 19 8.24 -1.73 6.63
C PHE A 19 8.83 -0.51 5.91
N GLN A 20 8.18 -0.02 4.87
CA GLN A 20 8.62 1.17 4.13
C GLN A 20 8.61 2.42 5.02
N PHE A 21 7.56 2.62 5.80
CA PHE A 21 7.48 3.73 6.75
C PHE A 21 8.57 3.65 7.82
N ALA A 22 8.76 2.49 8.45
CA ALA A 22 9.82 2.28 9.43
C ALA A 22 11.23 2.53 8.84
N ALA A 23 11.47 2.09 7.60
CA ALA A 23 12.73 2.36 6.91
C ALA A 23 12.98 3.86 6.69
N MET A 24 11.93 4.62 6.36
CA MET A 24 12.02 6.07 6.20
C MET A 24 12.23 6.80 7.54
N LEU A 25 11.60 6.33 8.62
CA LEU A 25 11.85 6.88 9.96
C LEU A 25 13.31 6.70 10.36
N ARG A 26 13.92 5.56 10.10
CA ARG A 26 15.35 5.34 10.37
C ARG A 26 16.26 6.26 9.53
N GLN A 27 15.88 6.58 8.29
CA GLN A 27 16.59 7.58 7.50
C GLN A 27 16.47 9.00 8.07
N LEU A 28 15.47 9.27 8.91
CA LEU A 28 15.29 10.50 9.68
C LEU A 28 15.93 10.42 11.08
N GLU A 29 16.77 9.42 11.32
CA GLU A 29 17.43 9.17 12.62
C GLU A 29 16.44 8.88 13.77
N ILE A 30 15.23 8.43 13.43
CA ILE A 30 14.24 7.94 14.39
C ILE A 30 14.42 6.42 14.53
N ASP A 31 14.84 5.97 15.70
CA ASP A 31 15.03 4.55 15.97
C ASP A 31 13.70 3.81 15.96
N VAL A 32 13.59 2.83 15.06
CA VAL A 32 12.44 1.94 14.92
C VAL A 32 12.90 0.49 14.76
N VAL A 33 12.24 -0.40 15.47
CA VAL A 33 12.38 -1.85 15.37
C VAL A 33 11.03 -2.45 14.97
N ILE A 34 11.02 -3.33 14.01
CA ILE A 34 9.81 -4.09 13.65
C ILE A 34 9.60 -5.20 14.68
N ALA A 35 8.38 -5.39 15.13
CA ALA A 35 8.01 -6.47 16.03
C ALA A 35 6.91 -7.34 15.38
N THR A 36 7.27 -8.55 14.96
CA THR A 36 6.33 -9.56 14.44
C THR A 36 6.10 -10.65 15.49
N PRO A 37 5.03 -11.43 15.42
CA PRO A 37 4.77 -12.47 16.42
C PRO A 37 5.98 -13.36 16.72
N ASN A 38 6.62 -13.89 15.69
CA ASN A 38 7.75 -14.82 15.81
C ASN A 38 9.13 -14.19 15.58
N GLY A 39 9.21 -12.89 15.29
CA GLY A 39 10.46 -12.22 14.92
C GLY A 39 10.90 -12.49 13.48
N SER A 40 9.99 -12.96 12.63
CA SER A 40 10.27 -13.27 11.23
C SER A 40 10.21 -12.01 10.37
N ALA A 41 11.17 -11.87 9.45
CA ALA A 41 11.15 -10.87 8.40
C ALA A 41 10.35 -11.39 7.17
N PRO A 42 9.79 -10.50 6.34
CA PRO A 42 9.13 -10.91 5.11
C PRO A 42 10.12 -11.55 4.13
N GLN A 43 9.67 -12.59 3.43
CA GLN A 43 10.47 -13.28 2.40
C GLN A 43 10.06 -12.89 0.97
N TRP A 44 8.99 -12.12 0.83
CA TRP A 44 8.46 -11.72 -0.47
C TRP A 44 8.89 -10.31 -0.91
N PHE A 45 9.61 -9.59 -0.05
CA PHE A 45 10.40 -8.40 -0.39
C PHE A 45 11.61 -8.27 0.54
N SER A 46 12.63 -7.56 0.06
CA SER A 46 13.86 -7.38 0.82
C SER A 46 13.74 -6.23 1.83
N SER A 47 14.17 -6.47 3.07
CA SER A 47 14.25 -5.45 4.12
C SER A 47 15.51 -5.65 4.96
N GLN A 48 16.16 -4.54 5.32
CA GLN A 48 17.32 -4.52 6.24
C GLN A 48 16.94 -4.04 7.65
N LEU A 49 15.66 -3.88 7.93
CA LEU A 49 15.20 -3.45 9.24
C LEU A 49 15.40 -4.55 10.27
N PRO A 50 15.79 -4.21 11.52
CA PRO A 50 15.80 -5.17 12.60
C PRO A 50 14.39 -5.64 12.90
N VAL A 51 14.22 -6.96 13.02
CA VAL A 51 12.95 -7.59 13.36
C VAL A 51 13.14 -8.39 14.65
N LEU A 52 12.26 -8.17 15.62
CA LEU A 52 12.23 -8.91 16.89
C LEU A 52 10.88 -9.62 17.05
N SER A 53 10.85 -10.65 17.87
CA SER A 53 9.55 -11.24 18.25
C SER A 53 8.83 -10.36 19.26
N GLN A 54 7.50 -10.27 19.12
CA GLN A 54 6.66 -9.55 20.08
C GLN A 54 6.80 -10.11 21.50
N GLU A 55 7.05 -11.43 21.63
CA GLU A 55 7.32 -12.08 22.92
C GLU A 55 8.55 -11.50 23.62
N LYS A 56 9.60 -11.13 22.89
CA LYS A 56 10.81 -10.49 23.45
C LYS A 56 10.59 -9.00 23.73
N VAL A 57 9.77 -8.32 22.94
CA VAL A 57 9.58 -6.88 23.05
C VAL A 57 8.60 -6.54 24.19
N ILE A 58 7.45 -7.19 24.25
CA ILE A 58 6.34 -6.84 25.15
C ILE A 58 6.75 -6.78 26.64
N PRO A 59 7.48 -7.76 27.20
CA PRO A 59 7.84 -7.72 28.63
C PRO A 59 8.80 -6.59 29.01
N ASN A 60 9.47 -6.00 28.02
CA ASN A 60 10.50 -4.98 28.26
C ASN A 60 10.00 -3.55 27.91
N LEU A 61 8.74 -3.39 27.51
CA LEU A 61 8.17 -2.08 27.19
C LEU A 61 8.02 -1.22 28.44
N THR A 62 8.31 0.06 28.28
CA THR A 62 8.21 1.09 29.32
C THR A 62 7.32 2.25 28.85
N PRO A 63 6.87 3.16 29.75
CA PRO A 63 6.13 4.36 29.36
C PRO A 63 6.90 5.33 28.46
N LYS A 64 8.22 5.15 28.32
CA LYS A 64 9.07 5.94 27.41
C LYS A 64 9.07 5.38 25.97
N ASP A 65 8.64 4.15 25.81
CA ASP A 65 8.57 3.49 24.51
C ASP A 65 7.28 3.83 23.78
N ARG A 66 7.28 3.60 22.48
CA ARG A 66 6.14 3.82 21.58
C ARG A 66 5.86 2.57 20.79
N VAL A 67 4.60 2.22 20.68
CA VAL A 67 4.13 1.11 19.87
C VAL A 67 3.32 1.67 18.70
N ILE A 68 3.87 1.54 17.50
CA ILE A 68 3.17 1.82 16.25
C ILE A 68 2.46 0.53 15.82
N PHE A 69 1.20 0.62 15.42
CA PHE A 69 0.43 -0.53 14.92
C PHE A 69 -0.55 -0.10 13.84
N SER A 70 -0.97 -1.03 12.99
CA SER A 70 -1.87 -0.73 11.86
C SER A 70 -3.13 -1.60 11.82
N LEU A 71 -3.20 -2.64 12.66
CA LEU A 71 -4.33 -3.56 12.66
C LEU A 71 -5.27 -3.29 13.83
N PRO A 72 -6.56 -3.03 13.57
CA PRO A 72 -7.54 -2.72 14.62
C PRO A 72 -7.66 -3.81 15.69
N TYR A 73 -7.56 -5.07 15.31
CA TYR A 73 -7.70 -6.20 16.25
C TYR A 73 -6.54 -6.32 17.24
N ASP A 74 -5.40 -5.66 17.00
CA ASP A 74 -4.32 -5.61 17.98
C ASP A 74 -4.57 -4.59 19.11
N TYR A 75 -5.49 -3.64 18.91
CA TYR A 75 -5.71 -2.54 19.82
C TYR A 75 -6.03 -2.98 21.24
N ASP A 76 -6.95 -3.94 21.44
CA ASP A 76 -7.35 -4.40 22.78
C ASP A 76 -6.22 -5.06 23.57
N LYS A 77 -5.25 -5.66 22.88
CA LYS A 77 -4.02 -6.19 23.47
C LYS A 77 -3.06 -5.06 23.81
N LEU A 78 -2.85 -4.16 22.84
CA LEU A 78 -1.81 -3.12 22.92
C LEU A 78 -2.15 -2.02 23.93
N LYS A 79 -3.43 -1.65 24.10
CA LYS A 79 -3.87 -0.64 25.09
C LYS A 79 -3.58 -0.98 26.55
N LYS A 80 -3.25 -2.26 26.83
CA LYS A 80 -2.87 -2.74 28.17
C LYS A 80 -1.37 -2.59 28.44
N LEU A 81 -0.58 -2.26 27.43
CA LEU A 81 0.86 -2.11 27.55
C LEU A 81 1.21 -0.73 28.13
N PRO A 82 2.36 -0.59 28.82
CA PRO A 82 2.75 0.69 29.41
C PRO A 82 3.20 1.73 28.36
N ALA A 83 3.49 1.31 27.12
CA ALA A 83 4.00 2.16 26.05
C ALA A 83 2.93 3.12 25.48
N ARG A 84 3.36 4.22 24.89
CA ARG A 84 2.48 5.13 24.14
C ARG A 84 2.08 4.49 22.83
N MET A 85 0.82 4.64 22.44
CA MET A 85 0.28 4.03 21.22
C MET A 85 0.21 5.04 20.08
N ILE A 86 0.59 4.58 18.88
CA ILE A 86 0.50 5.33 17.65
C ILE A 86 -0.19 4.42 16.62
N PHE A 87 -1.37 4.81 16.17
CA PHE A 87 -2.10 4.07 15.15
C PHE A 87 -1.73 4.58 13.76
N HIS A 88 -1.15 3.71 12.93
CA HIS A 88 -0.86 3.96 11.53
C HIS A 88 -2.05 3.51 10.69
N CYS A 89 -3.00 4.41 10.49
CA CYS A 89 -4.28 4.17 9.83
C CYS A 89 -4.09 3.86 8.34
N GLN A 90 -4.38 2.63 7.96
CA GLN A 90 -4.25 2.11 6.59
C GLN A 90 -5.60 1.68 6.01
N GLY A 91 -6.70 2.17 6.52
CA GLY A 91 -8.05 1.84 6.07
C GLY A 91 -9.09 2.77 6.70
N THR A 92 -10.33 2.66 6.24
CA THR A 92 -11.48 3.43 6.72
C THR A 92 -12.60 2.50 7.20
N ASP A 93 -12.23 1.33 7.73
CA ASP A 93 -13.15 0.35 8.26
C ASP A 93 -13.71 0.78 9.63
N SER A 94 -14.96 0.46 9.91
CA SER A 94 -15.59 0.74 11.20
C SER A 94 -14.87 0.09 12.40
N ALA A 95 -14.08 -0.95 12.17
CA ALA A 95 -13.28 -1.60 13.22
C ALA A 95 -12.22 -0.67 13.85
N ILE A 96 -11.86 0.45 13.19
CA ILE A 96 -10.93 1.44 13.76
C ILE A 96 -11.61 2.46 14.68
N ILE A 97 -12.93 2.55 14.71
CA ILE A 97 -13.67 3.55 15.49
C ILE A 97 -13.28 3.54 16.99
N PRO A 98 -13.15 2.38 17.67
CA PRO A 98 -12.70 2.36 19.06
C PRO A 98 -11.32 2.98 19.29
N ILE A 99 -10.44 2.91 18.29
CA ILE A 99 -9.10 3.51 18.34
C ILE A 99 -9.22 5.03 18.18
N LEU A 100 -10.08 5.48 17.25
CA LEU A 100 -10.31 6.91 17.02
C LEU A 100 -10.97 7.61 18.23
N GLN A 101 -11.71 6.87 19.03
CA GLN A 101 -12.33 7.37 20.27
C GLN A 101 -11.37 7.41 21.48
N ASP A 102 -10.20 6.79 21.40
CA ASP A 102 -9.18 6.84 22.45
C ASP A 102 -8.22 8.02 22.23
N GLU A 103 -8.41 9.09 22.99
CA GLU A 103 -7.58 10.30 22.92
C GLU A 103 -6.10 10.08 23.27
N LYS A 104 -5.76 8.94 23.87
CA LYS A 104 -4.37 8.59 24.21
C LYS A 104 -3.60 8.02 23.02
N VAL A 105 -4.29 7.69 21.93
CA VAL A 105 -3.67 7.14 20.72
C VAL A 105 -3.37 8.28 19.76
N GLU A 106 -2.10 8.46 19.40
CA GLU A 106 -1.69 9.33 18.29
C GLU A 106 -2.05 8.68 16.96
N ILE A 107 -2.45 9.45 15.95
CA ILE A 107 -2.92 8.92 14.69
C ILE A 107 -2.05 9.42 13.54
N LEU A 108 -1.57 8.46 12.75
CA LEU A 108 -0.93 8.68 11.45
C LEU A 108 -1.88 8.16 10.37
N THR A 109 -1.99 8.84 9.26
CA THR A 109 -2.77 8.40 8.09
C THR A 109 -1.85 8.22 6.87
N CYS A 110 -2.26 7.38 5.92
CA CYS A 110 -1.45 7.06 4.75
C CYS A 110 -1.86 7.84 3.50
N TRP A 111 -3.12 8.28 3.42
CA TRP A 111 -3.69 9.00 2.27
C TRP A 111 -4.85 9.89 2.72
N THR A 112 -5.32 10.76 1.81
CA THR A 112 -6.29 11.81 2.12
C THR A 112 -7.62 11.26 2.60
N GLN A 113 -8.16 10.23 1.96
CA GLN A 113 -9.43 9.64 2.36
C GLN A 113 -9.40 9.03 3.78
N ALA A 114 -8.25 8.47 4.21
CA ALA A 114 -8.08 8.02 5.58
C ALA A 114 -7.99 9.20 6.56
N GLU A 115 -7.36 10.31 6.15
CA GLU A 115 -7.30 11.55 6.91
C GLU A 115 -8.69 12.18 7.07
N ASP A 116 -9.47 12.26 5.99
CA ASP A 116 -10.85 12.73 6.00
C ASP A 116 -11.71 11.88 6.95
N PHE A 117 -11.60 10.54 6.85
CA PHE A 117 -12.33 9.63 7.74
C PHE A 117 -11.97 9.84 9.22
N VAL A 118 -10.69 10.02 9.55
CA VAL A 118 -10.24 10.32 10.93
C VAL A 118 -10.81 11.65 11.41
N SER A 119 -10.88 12.66 10.54
CA SER A 119 -11.40 13.98 10.87
C SER A 119 -12.90 14.00 11.20
N GLU A 120 -13.68 13.06 10.66
CA GLU A 120 -15.11 12.89 11.00
C GLU A 120 -15.31 12.57 12.49
N PHE A 121 -14.27 12.02 13.16
CA PHE A 121 -14.25 11.75 14.60
C PHE A 121 -13.62 12.87 15.42
N LEU A 122 -13.44 14.06 14.85
CA LEU A 122 -12.82 15.24 15.48
C LEU A 122 -11.41 14.93 16.01
N ARG A 123 -10.66 14.08 15.30
CA ARG A 123 -9.29 13.70 15.65
C ARG A 123 -8.28 14.30 14.68
N ASP A 124 -7.23 14.86 15.27
CA ASP A 124 -6.07 15.27 14.50
C ASP A 124 -5.27 14.03 14.06
N SER A 125 -4.70 14.11 12.86
CA SER A 125 -3.78 13.09 12.34
C SER A 125 -2.71 13.72 11.47
N GLU A 126 -1.56 13.03 11.35
CA GLU A 126 -0.49 13.42 10.44
C GLU A 126 -0.47 12.47 9.25
N ASN A 127 -0.71 13.02 8.06
CA ASN A 127 -0.66 12.24 6.82
C ASN A 127 0.77 11.98 6.40
N VAL A 128 1.28 10.79 6.72
CA VAL A 128 2.66 10.37 6.43
C VAL A 128 2.85 9.84 5.00
N GLY A 129 1.77 9.71 4.24
CA GLY A 129 1.80 9.21 2.87
C GLY A 129 2.02 7.70 2.77
N ILE A 130 1.97 7.23 1.53
CA ILE A 130 2.23 5.85 1.13
C ILE A 130 3.10 5.86 -0.13
N SER A 131 3.86 4.79 -0.38
CA SER A 131 4.67 4.71 -1.60
C SER A 131 4.67 3.34 -2.23
N VAL A 132 4.96 3.32 -3.53
CA VAL A 132 5.26 2.14 -4.32
C VAL A 132 6.75 1.86 -4.28
N SER A 133 7.17 0.60 -4.14
CA SER A 133 8.58 0.23 -4.15
C SER A 133 9.26 0.63 -5.47
N ARG A 134 10.55 1.02 -5.39
CA ARG A 134 11.31 1.53 -6.53
C ARG A 134 11.40 0.56 -7.70
N ASN A 135 11.44 -0.74 -7.42
CA ASN A 135 11.54 -1.79 -8.42
C ASN A 135 10.35 -1.87 -9.37
N PHE A 136 9.18 -1.32 -9.01
CA PHE A 136 8.02 -1.24 -9.90
C PHE A 136 8.10 -0.12 -10.94
N TYR A 137 8.96 0.88 -10.75
CA TYR A 137 9.01 1.99 -11.71
C TYR A 137 9.60 1.55 -13.04
N TYR A 138 8.83 1.84 -14.09
CA TYR A 138 9.17 1.57 -15.48
C TYR A 138 10.44 2.32 -15.91
N SER A 139 11.38 1.63 -16.51
CA SER A 139 12.67 2.17 -16.95
C SER A 139 12.94 1.99 -18.43
N GLY A 140 11.90 1.66 -19.22
CA GLY A 140 12.03 1.50 -20.66
C GLY A 140 11.99 0.04 -21.13
N GLU A 141 11.56 -0.88 -20.28
CA GLU A 141 11.41 -2.30 -20.63
C GLU A 141 10.43 -2.49 -21.79
N SER A 142 10.73 -3.42 -22.71
CA SER A 142 9.84 -3.73 -23.81
C SER A 142 8.55 -4.39 -23.33
N LYS A 143 7.41 -3.79 -23.67
CA LYS A 143 6.11 -4.36 -23.39
C LYS A 143 5.79 -5.51 -24.33
N LEU A 144 5.29 -6.61 -23.80
CA LEU A 144 4.77 -7.71 -24.58
C LEU A 144 3.37 -7.33 -25.09
N SER A 145 3.24 -7.15 -26.39
CA SER A 145 1.94 -6.83 -26.99
C SER A 145 0.91 -7.90 -26.68
N ARG A 146 -0.36 -7.52 -26.57
CA ARG A 146 -1.48 -8.43 -26.31
C ARG A 146 -1.27 -9.26 -25.02
N SER A 147 -0.67 -8.66 -23.99
CA SER A 147 -0.46 -9.29 -22.69
C SER A 147 -1.04 -8.45 -21.56
N TYR A 148 -1.46 -9.11 -20.52
CA TYR A 148 -1.93 -8.46 -19.29
C TYR A 148 -1.52 -9.25 -18.05
N ALA A 149 -1.41 -8.54 -16.93
CA ALA A 149 -1.19 -9.13 -15.63
C ALA A 149 -2.45 -9.04 -14.77
N THR A 150 -2.61 -9.99 -13.86
CA THR A 150 -3.65 -10.02 -12.82
C THR A 150 -3.03 -10.36 -11.48
N MET A 151 -3.63 -9.89 -10.39
CA MET A 151 -3.27 -10.29 -9.02
C MET A 151 -4.50 -10.90 -8.34
N PRO A 152 -4.69 -12.22 -8.41
CA PRO A 152 -5.77 -12.88 -7.68
C PRO A 152 -5.55 -12.75 -6.18
N ARG A 153 -6.52 -12.18 -5.46
CA ARG A 153 -6.48 -11.98 -4.00
C ARG A 153 -7.83 -12.31 -3.36
N ARG A 154 -7.89 -12.28 -2.03
CA ARG A 154 -9.12 -12.52 -1.25
C ARG A 154 -10.22 -11.53 -1.65
N GLY A 155 -11.44 -12.02 -1.79
CA GLY A 155 -12.61 -11.21 -2.18
C GLY A 155 -12.61 -10.81 -3.64
N VAL A 156 -11.81 -11.50 -4.44
CA VAL A 156 -11.77 -11.32 -5.88
C VAL A 156 -13.10 -11.75 -6.47
N LEU A 157 -13.57 -10.91 -7.37
CA LEU A 157 -14.66 -11.21 -8.28
C LEU A 157 -14.41 -12.55 -8.99
N PRO A 158 -15.46 -13.27 -9.40
CA PRO A 158 -15.29 -14.48 -10.17
C PRO A 158 -14.34 -14.16 -11.33
N PHE A 159 -13.29 -14.98 -11.46
CA PHE A 159 -12.26 -14.78 -12.49
C PHE A 159 -12.96 -14.61 -13.84
N PRO A 160 -12.71 -13.51 -14.53
CA PRO A 160 -13.16 -13.40 -15.90
C PRO A 160 -12.50 -14.55 -16.69
N GLU A 161 -13.22 -15.13 -17.63
CA GLU A 161 -12.66 -16.10 -18.55
C GLU A 161 -11.37 -15.52 -19.16
N LYS A 162 -10.35 -16.37 -19.34
CA LYS A 162 -9.12 -15.94 -20.01
C LYS A 162 -9.45 -15.26 -21.32
N LEU A 163 -8.88 -14.08 -21.51
CA LEU A 163 -9.12 -13.32 -22.74
C LEU A 163 -8.53 -14.05 -23.94
N ASN A 164 -9.40 -14.53 -24.83
CA ASN A 164 -8.99 -15.27 -26.02
C ASN A 164 -8.06 -14.45 -26.91
N GLY A 165 -6.89 -15.01 -27.23
CA GLY A 165 -5.86 -14.36 -28.05
C GLY A 165 -4.95 -13.39 -27.31
N PHE A 166 -5.01 -13.36 -25.96
CA PHE A 166 -4.13 -12.58 -25.10
C PHE A 166 -3.38 -13.46 -24.11
N LYS A 167 -2.18 -13.04 -23.72
CA LYS A 167 -1.34 -13.75 -22.77
C LYS A 167 -1.55 -13.17 -21.37
N GLU A 168 -2.09 -13.99 -20.46
CA GLU A 168 -2.25 -13.64 -19.05
C GLU A 168 -1.01 -14.04 -18.25
N TYR A 169 -0.62 -13.15 -17.34
CA TYR A 169 0.39 -13.39 -16.31
C TYR A 169 -0.24 -13.17 -14.93
N GLN A 170 -0.43 -14.25 -14.18
CA GLN A 170 -0.91 -14.18 -12.81
C GLN A 170 0.23 -13.92 -11.85
N ILE A 171 0.05 -12.90 -11.00
CA ILE A 171 0.99 -12.55 -9.93
C ILE A 171 0.40 -13.08 -8.62
N ASP A 172 0.88 -14.22 -8.17
CA ASP A 172 0.43 -14.86 -6.93
C ASP A 172 1.61 -15.47 -6.18
N ASN A 173 1.64 -15.24 -4.87
CA ASN A 173 2.61 -15.81 -3.91
C ASN A 173 4.08 -15.74 -4.37
N MET A 174 4.51 -14.62 -4.95
CA MET A 174 5.87 -14.44 -5.45
C MET A 174 6.59 -13.26 -4.83
N HIS A 175 7.92 -13.25 -4.96
CA HIS A 175 8.74 -12.12 -4.55
C HIS A 175 8.41 -10.86 -5.36
N GLU A 176 8.45 -9.67 -4.74
CA GLU A 176 8.09 -8.42 -5.40
C GLU A 176 8.94 -8.08 -6.63
N ASP A 177 10.19 -8.53 -6.68
CA ASP A 177 11.04 -8.34 -7.86
C ASP A 177 10.49 -9.10 -9.06
N VAL A 178 9.99 -10.32 -8.87
CA VAL A 178 9.35 -11.10 -9.93
C VAL A 178 8.04 -10.45 -10.35
N ALA A 179 7.21 -10.03 -9.37
CA ALA A 179 5.97 -9.32 -9.64
C ALA A 179 6.22 -8.03 -10.46
N SER A 180 7.25 -7.26 -10.09
CA SER A 180 7.62 -6.03 -10.79
C SER A 180 8.05 -6.29 -12.22
N GLN A 181 8.83 -7.35 -12.49
CA GLN A 181 9.23 -7.74 -13.84
C GLN A 181 8.03 -8.14 -14.70
N ILE A 182 7.09 -8.92 -14.13
CA ILE A 182 5.85 -9.27 -14.84
C ILE A 182 5.08 -8.00 -15.23
N LEU A 183 4.87 -7.07 -14.30
CA LEU A 183 4.16 -5.82 -14.59
C LEU A 183 4.89 -4.96 -15.61
N LYS A 184 6.21 -4.82 -15.50
CA LYS A 184 7.01 -4.01 -16.43
C LYS A 184 6.96 -4.54 -17.86
N HIS A 185 6.81 -5.85 -18.06
CA HIS A 185 6.70 -6.44 -19.39
C HIS A 185 5.25 -6.58 -19.87
N SER A 186 4.25 -6.52 -19.01
CA SER A 186 2.83 -6.60 -19.40
C SER A 186 2.35 -5.29 -20.02
N SER A 187 1.56 -5.37 -21.09
CA SER A 187 0.92 -4.19 -21.71
C SER A 187 -0.19 -3.62 -20.83
N GLY A 188 -0.95 -4.50 -20.19
CA GLY A 188 -2.06 -4.09 -19.34
C GLY A 188 -2.06 -4.76 -17.97
N PHE A 189 -2.88 -4.22 -17.07
CA PHE A 189 -3.18 -4.79 -15.78
C PHE A 189 -4.70 -4.79 -15.56
N LEU A 190 -5.25 -5.95 -15.27
CA LEU A 190 -6.65 -6.14 -14.94
C LEU A 190 -6.79 -6.29 -13.42
N ALA A 191 -7.31 -5.27 -12.77
CA ALA A 191 -7.61 -5.31 -11.34
C ALA A 191 -8.89 -6.12 -11.10
N LEU A 192 -8.88 -7.00 -10.10
CA LEU A 192 -9.94 -7.96 -9.83
C LEU A 192 -10.60 -7.75 -8.45
N SER A 193 -10.34 -6.65 -7.75
CA SER A 193 -10.87 -6.40 -6.43
C SER A 193 -11.57 -5.05 -6.34
N GLU A 194 -12.83 -5.05 -5.90
CA GLU A 194 -13.61 -3.86 -5.56
C GLU A 194 -13.33 -3.37 -4.14
N ASN A 195 -12.85 -4.25 -3.26
CA ASN A 195 -12.69 -4.01 -1.82
C ASN A 195 -11.26 -3.60 -1.45
N GLU A 196 -10.56 -2.92 -2.33
CA GLU A 196 -9.24 -2.39 -2.04
C GLU A 196 -9.35 -1.06 -1.29
N TRP A 197 -8.77 -0.99 -0.09
CA TRP A 197 -8.73 0.24 0.69
C TRP A 197 -7.91 1.33 0.01
N PHE A 198 -6.73 1.02 -0.45
CA PHE A 198 -5.90 1.92 -1.24
C PHE A 198 -5.62 1.37 -2.64
N GLY A 199 -5.41 0.05 -2.76
CA GLY A 199 -5.22 -0.62 -4.04
C GLY A 199 -3.79 -0.52 -4.58
N LEU A 200 -2.78 -0.80 -3.76
CA LEU A 200 -1.38 -0.82 -4.20
C LEU A 200 -1.14 -1.57 -5.53
N PRO A 201 -1.78 -2.72 -5.82
CA PRO A 201 -1.56 -3.42 -7.08
C PRO A 201 -1.81 -2.59 -8.33
N SER A 202 -2.90 -1.83 -8.37
CA SER A 202 -3.21 -0.95 -9.49
C SER A 202 -2.18 0.18 -9.63
N LEU A 203 -1.74 0.74 -8.51
CA LEU A 203 -0.72 1.78 -8.49
C LEU A 203 0.68 1.24 -8.87
N GLU A 204 1.04 0.03 -8.44
CA GLU A 204 2.25 -0.69 -8.86
C GLU A 204 2.24 -0.98 -10.37
N ALA A 205 1.08 -1.35 -10.91
CA ALA A 205 0.90 -1.53 -12.35
C ALA A 205 1.04 -0.22 -13.14
N MET A 206 0.47 0.88 -12.63
CA MET A 206 0.67 2.23 -13.20
C MET A 206 2.15 2.62 -13.21
N ALA A 207 2.84 2.43 -12.08
CA ALA A 207 4.27 2.70 -11.96
C ALA A 207 5.11 1.84 -12.92
N SER A 208 4.65 0.62 -13.21
CA SER A 208 5.26 -0.31 -14.16
C SER A 208 4.90 -0.03 -15.63
N GLY A 209 4.12 1.02 -15.91
CA GLY A 209 3.72 1.40 -17.27
C GLY A 209 2.67 0.48 -17.89
N CYS A 210 1.83 -0.17 -17.12
CA CYS A 210 0.65 -0.88 -17.61
C CYS A 210 -0.49 0.09 -17.92
N ILE A 211 -1.34 -0.25 -18.89
CA ILE A 211 -2.66 0.34 -19.01
C ILE A 211 -3.56 -0.39 -18.00
N VAL A 212 -4.13 0.33 -17.04
CA VAL A 212 -4.92 -0.25 -15.95
C VAL A 212 -6.40 -0.25 -16.31
N VAL A 213 -7.03 -1.40 -16.18
CA VAL A 213 -8.49 -1.60 -16.22
C VAL A 213 -8.91 -2.11 -14.84
N SER A 214 -9.84 -1.42 -14.19
CA SER A 214 -10.21 -1.67 -12.80
C SER A 214 -11.72 -1.58 -12.62
N PRO A 215 -12.32 -2.35 -11.69
CA PRO A 215 -13.63 -2.02 -11.19
C PRO A 215 -13.54 -0.71 -10.37
N LYS A 216 -14.69 -0.16 -10.03
CA LYS A 216 -14.73 0.92 -9.04
C LYS A 216 -14.28 0.38 -7.68
N THR A 217 -13.25 0.99 -7.10
CA THR A 217 -12.68 0.58 -5.81
C THR A 217 -13.06 1.56 -4.69
N LEU A 218 -12.91 1.13 -3.44
CA LEU A 218 -13.18 1.97 -2.26
C LEU A 218 -12.13 3.08 -2.12
N GLY A 219 -10.86 2.75 -2.24
CA GLY A 219 -9.75 3.65 -1.90
C GLY A 219 -8.86 4.08 -3.06
N GLY A 220 -9.04 3.56 -4.26
CA GLY A 220 -8.24 3.93 -5.43
C GLY A 220 -8.58 5.31 -6.04
N VAL A 221 -9.57 6.00 -5.50
CA VAL A 221 -10.12 7.26 -6.04
C VAL A 221 -9.11 8.41 -6.07
N GLU A 222 -8.06 8.37 -5.27
CA GLU A 222 -7.02 9.40 -5.27
C GLU A 222 -6.10 9.35 -6.49
N TYR A 223 -5.97 8.17 -7.13
CA TYR A 223 -5.04 7.97 -8.23
C TYR A 223 -5.65 7.31 -9.47
N LEU A 224 -6.76 6.55 -9.33
CA LEU A 224 -7.50 5.97 -10.44
C LEU A 224 -8.53 6.97 -10.99
N ILE A 225 -8.14 7.77 -11.97
CA ILE A 225 -9.01 8.78 -12.58
C ILE A 225 -9.47 8.26 -13.94
N ALA A 226 -10.72 7.80 -13.97
CA ALA A 226 -11.32 7.18 -15.15
C ALA A 226 -11.22 8.08 -16.39
N GLY A 227 -10.75 7.53 -17.51
CA GLY A 227 -10.57 8.24 -18.77
C GLY A 227 -9.34 9.15 -18.84
N GLU A 228 -8.66 9.42 -17.71
CA GLU A 228 -7.42 10.20 -17.69
C GLU A 228 -6.17 9.31 -17.61
N ASN A 229 -6.16 8.34 -16.69
CA ASN A 229 -4.98 7.50 -16.44
C ASN A 229 -5.30 6.00 -16.29
N CYS A 230 -6.58 5.64 -16.33
CA CYS A 230 -7.05 4.26 -16.27
C CYS A 230 -8.44 4.15 -16.90
N PHE A 231 -8.90 2.91 -17.04
CA PHE A 231 -10.29 2.59 -17.31
C PHE A 231 -10.94 2.08 -16.04
N VAL A 232 -12.14 2.58 -15.75
CA VAL A 232 -12.98 2.09 -14.65
C VAL A 232 -14.31 1.64 -15.21
N GLU A 233 -14.70 0.39 -14.97
CA GLU A 233 -15.90 -0.20 -15.54
C GLU A 233 -16.54 -1.17 -14.52
N LYS A 234 -17.77 -1.58 -14.79
CA LYS A 234 -18.44 -2.63 -14.01
C LYS A 234 -17.74 -3.98 -14.23
N VAL A 235 -17.81 -4.82 -13.21
CA VAL A 235 -17.14 -6.12 -13.16
C VAL A 235 -17.43 -6.99 -14.37
N GLU A 236 -18.70 -7.07 -14.75
CA GLU A 236 -19.19 -7.87 -15.87
C GLU A 236 -18.58 -7.46 -17.23
N ASN A 237 -18.13 -6.21 -17.37
CA ASN A 237 -17.59 -5.66 -18.62
C ASN A 237 -16.06 -5.61 -18.65
N LEU A 238 -15.37 -5.88 -17.52
CA LEU A 238 -13.91 -5.69 -17.41
C LEU A 238 -13.12 -6.50 -18.44
N SER A 239 -13.54 -7.73 -18.71
CA SER A 239 -12.87 -8.61 -19.68
C SER A 239 -13.00 -8.12 -21.12
N GLU A 240 -14.19 -7.67 -21.49
CA GLU A 240 -14.46 -7.12 -22.81
C GLU A 240 -13.66 -5.84 -23.02
N LEU A 241 -13.72 -4.91 -22.07
CA LEU A 241 -12.98 -3.66 -22.09
C LEU A 241 -11.47 -3.91 -22.16
N MET A 242 -10.93 -4.83 -21.35
CA MET A 242 -9.50 -5.17 -21.38
C MET A 242 -9.09 -5.71 -22.74
N SER A 243 -9.93 -6.55 -23.36
CA SER A 243 -9.69 -7.08 -24.72
C SER A 243 -9.66 -5.98 -25.76
N GLU A 244 -10.57 -5.02 -25.69
CA GLU A 244 -10.63 -3.85 -26.59
C GLU A 244 -9.38 -2.98 -26.43
N VAL A 245 -9.03 -2.65 -25.19
CA VAL A 245 -7.85 -1.85 -24.85
C VAL A 245 -6.58 -2.49 -25.41
N LEU A 246 -6.40 -3.80 -25.22
CA LEU A 246 -5.20 -4.52 -25.69
C LEU A 246 -5.15 -4.71 -27.21
N ARG A 247 -6.30 -4.70 -27.91
CA ARG A 247 -6.32 -4.68 -29.39
C ARG A 247 -5.88 -3.34 -29.97
N SER A 248 -6.04 -2.27 -29.21
CA SER A 248 -5.80 -0.90 -29.65
C SER A 248 -4.85 -0.13 -28.72
N GLU A 249 -3.89 -0.81 -28.07
CA GLU A 249 -3.01 -0.21 -27.05
C GLU A 249 -2.30 1.08 -27.51
N GLN A 250 -1.99 1.21 -28.80
CA GLN A 250 -1.39 2.43 -29.33
C GLN A 250 -2.28 3.66 -29.15
N LYS A 251 -3.61 3.51 -29.22
CA LYS A 251 -4.56 4.61 -29.00
C LYS A 251 -4.58 5.06 -27.53
N HIS A 252 -4.13 4.20 -26.61
CA HIS A 252 -4.19 4.42 -25.17
C HIS A 252 -2.83 4.76 -24.55
N GLN A 253 -1.81 5.08 -25.35
CA GLN A 253 -0.49 5.48 -24.85
C GLN A 253 -0.53 6.71 -23.94
N HIS A 254 -1.46 7.63 -24.21
CA HIS A 254 -1.68 8.81 -23.38
C HIS A 254 -2.12 8.45 -21.94
N LEU A 255 -2.98 7.43 -21.77
CA LEU A 255 -3.40 6.94 -20.45
C LEU A 255 -2.21 6.29 -19.71
N ARG A 256 -1.40 5.49 -20.41
CA ARG A 256 -0.16 4.92 -19.87
C ARG A 256 0.77 6.03 -19.34
N GLN A 257 0.98 7.05 -20.14
CA GLN A 257 1.83 8.18 -19.76
C GLN A 257 1.28 8.91 -18.52
N ARG A 258 -0.03 9.20 -18.49
CA ARG A 258 -0.70 9.82 -17.35
C ARG A 258 -0.65 8.94 -16.09
N ALA A 259 -0.79 7.61 -16.25
CA ALA A 259 -0.64 6.65 -15.17
C ALA A 259 0.77 6.68 -14.55
N LEU A 260 1.80 6.70 -15.40
CA LEU A 260 3.19 6.86 -14.96
C LEU A 260 3.40 8.17 -14.20
N GLU A 261 2.93 9.29 -14.75
CA GLU A 261 3.02 10.61 -14.11
C GLU A 261 2.33 10.63 -12.72
N MET A 262 1.13 10.04 -12.63
CA MET A 262 0.41 9.90 -11.37
C MET A 262 1.19 9.07 -10.36
N SER A 263 1.78 7.94 -10.78
CA SER A 263 2.53 7.05 -9.90
C SER A 263 3.74 7.72 -9.25
N TYR A 264 4.36 8.72 -9.88
CA TYR A 264 5.48 9.45 -9.30
C TYR A 264 5.11 10.26 -8.05
N ARG A 265 3.84 10.60 -7.84
CA ARG A 265 3.36 11.20 -6.59
C ARG A 265 3.54 10.26 -5.40
N TYR A 266 3.56 8.96 -5.67
CA TYR A 266 3.72 7.86 -4.71
C TYR A 266 5.13 7.23 -4.76
N HIS A 267 6.10 7.93 -5.37
CA HIS A 267 7.48 7.46 -5.36
C HIS A 267 8.06 7.58 -3.94
N PRO A 268 8.91 6.64 -3.47
CA PRO A 268 9.48 6.68 -2.12
C PRO A 268 10.18 7.99 -1.78
N ARG A 269 10.80 8.66 -2.76
CA ARG A 269 11.38 9.99 -2.55
C ARG A 269 10.33 11.07 -2.25
N ALA A 270 9.14 10.96 -2.82
CA ALA A 270 8.05 11.91 -2.56
C ALA A 270 7.53 11.75 -1.13
N GLN A 271 7.29 10.51 -0.71
CA GLN A 271 6.90 10.20 0.66
C GLN A 271 7.98 10.64 1.65
N PHE A 272 9.25 10.34 1.39
CA PHE A 272 10.35 10.73 2.26
C PHE A 272 10.45 12.27 2.42
N LYS A 273 10.30 13.04 1.34
CA LYS A 273 10.24 14.51 1.40
C LYS A 273 9.08 15.02 2.25
N LYS A 274 7.91 14.35 2.16
CA LYS A 274 6.74 14.66 3.01
C LYS A 274 7.08 14.44 4.48
N LEU A 275 7.64 13.29 4.82
CA LEU A 275 8.08 12.96 6.18
C LEU A 275 9.13 13.94 6.72
N GLN A 276 10.11 14.34 5.91
CA GLN A 276 11.08 15.35 6.29
C GLN A 276 10.42 16.69 6.67
N LYS A 277 9.44 17.13 5.89
CA LYS A 277 8.69 18.36 6.20
C LYS A 277 7.93 18.23 7.51
N LEU A 278 7.19 17.13 7.72
CA LEU A 278 6.49 16.86 8.97
C LEU A 278 7.45 16.80 10.17
N PHE A 279 8.62 16.18 9.99
CA PHE A 279 9.65 16.12 11.02
C PHE A 279 10.17 17.50 11.41
N ILE A 280 10.45 18.35 10.44
CA ILE A 280 10.94 19.72 10.63
C ILE A 280 9.85 20.60 11.27
N SER A 281 8.60 20.52 10.81
CA SER A 281 7.48 21.29 11.35
C SER A 281 7.04 20.85 12.75
N GLY A 282 7.52 19.68 13.21
CA GLY A 282 7.18 19.11 14.52
C GLY A 282 5.92 18.25 14.54
N GLY A 283 5.33 17.93 13.38
CA GLY A 283 4.17 17.03 13.30
C GLY A 283 4.46 15.62 13.81
N LEU A 284 5.73 15.16 13.75
CA LEU A 284 6.13 13.84 14.24
C LEU A 284 6.83 13.87 15.62
N LYS A 285 6.56 14.90 16.45
CA LYS A 285 7.18 15.06 17.80
C LYS A 285 7.01 13.82 18.67
N PHE A 286 5.87 13.16 18.59
CA PHE A 286 5.54 11.99 19.39
C PHE A 286 6.38 10.75 19.01
N LEU A 287 7.13 10.79 17.92
CA LEU A 287 8.08 9.73 17.51
C LEU A 287 9.53 9.97 18.02
N ARG A 288 9.81 11.12 18.62
CA ARG A 288 11.15 11.50 19.13
C ARG A 288 11.45 11.02 20.54
#